data_9cda337f50dbfafb1266588c56b0902a
#
_entry.id   9cda337f50dbfafb1266588c56b0902a
#
_cell.length_a   1.000
_cell.length_b   1.000
_cell.length_c   1.000
_cell.angle_alpha   90.00
_cell.angle_beta   90.00
_cell.angle_gamma   90.00
#
_symmetry.space_group_name_H-M   'P 1'
#
loop_
_entity.id
_entity.type
_entity.pdbx_description
1 polymer ?
#
loop_
_entity_poly.entity_id
_entity_poly.type
_entity_poly.pdbx_seq_one_letter_code
_entity_poly.pdbx_strand_id
1 'polypeptide(L)'
;MAALLDRVSGTVSPSFFFQNMWLVLITAPNSRIPALNSLARRLPKMESEDSQSSTGTPFRPCLGGGPSRTPLGDRALTPPLDHPPLAGVAHIAGEDIGLMIRGFAAALEDSQILVQRGILDLLTTTLKIDSQAFKATRWADQILLMRAVTGVVLRRDLSLSRRLYSWLLGPSDNSDVQIAYLKEHSLELLRVALKAEMDEQSTESVDRQRPFKIFISLLDKWEIGHSLTEVLVLDAFAALQVSLRPDDHDEVSRIDPASIRA
;
A
#
# COMPACT_ATOMS: atom_id res chain seq x y z
N MET A 1 14.66 23.62 11.62
CA MET A 1 13.90 22.95 10.55
C MET A 1 12.38 23.02 10.80
N ALA A 2 11.83 22.54 11.94
CA ALA A 2 10.38 22.55 12.20
C ALA A 2 9.74 23.94 12.07
N ALA A 3 10.31 24.98 12.72
CA ALA A 3 9.80 26.35 12.64
C ALA A 3 9.81 26.95 11.21
N LEU A 4 10.77 26.53 10.37
CA LEU A 4 10.81 26.91 8.95
C LEU A 4 9.65 26.28 8.18
N LEU A 5 9.44 24.97 8.36
CA LEU A 5 8.32 24.24 7.73
C LEU A 5 6.97 24.81 8.18
N ASP A 6 6.86 25.23 9.45
CA ASP A 6 5.65 25.87 9.97
C ASP A 6 5.38 27.23 9.31
N ARG A 7 6.40 28.02 9.07
CA ARG A 7 6.26 29.30 8.34
C ARG A 7 5.89 29.10 6.88
N VAL A 8 6.59 28.20 6.18
CA VAL A 8 6.33 27.88 4.76
C VAL A 8 4.91 27.38 4.57
N SER A 9 4.43 26.49 5.44
CA SER A 9 3.07 25.94 5.32
C SER A 9 1.96 26.99 5.51
N GLY A 10 2.24 28.10 6.21
CA GLY A 10 1.31 29.22 6.34
C GLY A 10 1.30 30.17 5.14
N THR A 11 2.28 30.08 4.24
CA THR A 11 2.44 30.98 3.10
C THR A 11 2.09 30.38 1.75
N VAL A 12 2.00 29.06 1.66
CA VAL A 12 1.68 28.34 0.41
C VAL A 12 0.36 27.57 0.56
N SER A 13 -0.24 27.20 -0.58
CA SER A 13 -1.45 26.35 -0.52
C SER A 13 -1.14 25.00 0.13
N PRO A 14 -2.07 24.43 0.91
CA PRO A 14 -1.86 23.12 1.56
C PRO A 14 -1.50 22.02 0.58
N SER A 15 -2.17 21.96 -0.57
CA SER A 15 -1.88 20.97 -1.62
C SER A 15 -0.42 21.06 -2.09
N PHE A 16 0.05 22.27 -2.42
CA PHE A 16 1.43 22.49 -2.83
C PHE A 16 2.43 22.14 -1.73
N PHE A 17 2.12 22.47 -0.46
CA PHE A 17 2.96 22.09 0.67
C PHE A 17 3.09 20.57 0.79
N PHE A 18 1.98 19.85 0.78
CA PHE A 18 1.99 18.38 0.90
C PHE A 18 2.68 17.71 -0.28
N GLN A 19 2.46 18.15 -1.53
CA GLN A 19 3.15 17.62 -2.70
C GLN A 19 4.68 17.71 -2.54
N ASN A 20 5.18 18.85 -2.07
CA ASN A 20 6.61 19.02 -1.82
C ASN A 20 7.09 18.12 -0.66
N MET A 21 6.28 17.89 0.36
CA MET A 21 6.62 16.96 1.44
C MET A 21 6.74 15.52 0.93
N TRP A 22 5.85 15.10 0.02
CA TRP A 22 5.96 13.77 -0.61
C TRP A 22 7.23 13.65 -1.46
N LEU A 23 7.57 14.67 -2.22
CA LEU A 23 8.83 14.71 -2.98
C LEU A 23 10.05 14.64 -2.05
N VAL A 24 10.04 15.33 -0.91
CA VAL A 24 11.12 15.24 0.10
C VAL A 24 11.26 13.81 0.63
N LEU A 25 10.16 13.09 0.89
CA LEU A 25 10.24 11.69 1.31
C LEU A 25 10.89 10.80 0.25
N ILE A 26 10.67 11.08 -1.04
CA ILE A 26 11.25 10.32 -2.14
C ILE A 26 12.74 10.66 -2.33
N THR A 27 13.07 11.96 -2.42
CA THR A 27 14.35 12.43 -2.95
C THR A 27 15.39 12.78 -1.90
N ALA A 28 14.99 13.04 -0.64
CA ALA A 28 15.87 13.59 0.40
C ALA A 28 15.87 12.73 1.68
N PRO A 29 16.59 11.57 1.71
CA PRO A 29 16.62 10.66 2.86
C PRO A 29 16.96 11.37 4.19
N ASN A 30 17.93 12.27 4.18
CA ASN A 30 18.38 13.01 5.38
C ASN A 30 17.29 13.95 5.94
N SER A 31 16.27 14.28 5.17
CA SER A 31 15.18 15.18 5.57
C SER A 31 13.88 14.44 5.90
N ARG A 32 13.85 13.11 5.83
CA ARG A 32 12.66 12.30 6.07
C ARG A 32 12.11 12.46 7.49
N ILE A 33 12.96 12.42 8.52
CA ILE A 33 12.51 12.57 9.93
C ILE A 33 11.81 13.92 10.17
N PRO A 34 12.40 15.09 9.84
CA PRO A 34 11.69 16.36 10.04
C PRO A 34 10.45 16.49 9.16
N ALA A 35 10.44 15.90 7.95
CA ALA A 35 9.27 15.83 7.10
C ALA A 35 8.13 15.03 7.76
N LEU A 36 8.42 13.84 8.26
CA LEU A 36 7.46 12.98 8.97
C LEU A 36 6.88 13.66 10.22
N ASN A 37 7.71 14.31 11.01
CA ASN A 37 7.27 15.06 12.19
C ASN A 37 6.30 16.21 11.82
N SER A 38 6.49 16.83 10.66
CA SER A 38 5.58 17.85 10.14
C SER A 38 4.28 17.23 9.63
N LEU A 39 4.37 16.13 8.88
CA LEU A 39 3.21 15.39 8.35
C LEU A 39 2.33 14.84 9.48
N ALA A 40 2.91 14.20 10.49
CA ALA A 40 2.17 13.64 11.62
C ALA A 40 1.30 14.65 12.37
N ARG A 41 1.71 15.94 12.38
CA ARG A 41 0.96 17.02 13.03
C ARG A 41 -0.13 17.63 12.15
N ARG A 42 -0.03 17.48 10.83
CA ARG A 42 -0.84 18.25 9.86
C ARG A 42 -1.76 17.41 9.00
N LEU A 43 -1.46 16.11 8.86
CA LEU A 43 -2.32 15.22 8.09
C LEU A 43 -3.63 14.99 8.85
N PRO A 44 -4.79 15.26 8.26
CA PRO A 44 -6.07 14.88 8.82
C PRO A 44 -6.22 13.34 8.81
N LYS A 45 -6.99 12.83 9.75
CA LYS A 45 -7.39 11.43 9.76
C LYS A 45 -8.38 11.20 8.63
N MET A 46 -8.09 10.26 7.74
CA MET A 46 -9.01 9.84 6.69
C MET A 46 -9.99 8.82 7.27
N GLU A 47 -11.28 9.11 7.17
CA GLU A 47 -12.32 8.28 7.80
C GLU A 47 -12.47 6.92 7.09
N SER A 48 -12.70 5.88 7.90
CA SER A 48 -13.10 4.56 7.44
C SER A 48 -14.60 4.53 7.11
N GLU A 49 -15.07 3.59 6.31
CA GLU A 49 -16.48 3.47 5.89
C GLU A 49 -17.47 3.39 7.06
N ASP A 50 -17.07 2.84 8.20
CA ASP A 50 -17.93 2.66 9.38
C ASP A 50 -18.39 3.96 10.05
N SER A 51 -17.78 5.12 9.74
CA SER A 51 -18.11 6.39 10.36
C SER A 51 -19.31 7.12 9.72
N GLN A 52 -19.78 6.67 8.55
CA GLN A 52 -20.87 7.35 7.82
C GLN A 52 -22.28 6.87 8.15
N SER A 53 -22.45 5.81 8.94
CA SER A 53 -23.78 5.23 9.22
C SER A 53 -24.52 5.83 10.42
N SER A 54 -24.00 6.84 11.12
CA SER A 54 -24.60 7.35 12.37
C SER A 54 -25.18 8.76 12.35
N THR A 55 -25.31 9.43 11.20
CA THR A 55 -26.09 10.68 11.12
C THR A 55 -27.46 10.41 10.48
N GLY A 56 -28.33 9.78 11.26
CA GLY A 56 -29.75 9.67 10.95
C GLY A 56 -30.42 11.04 10.97
N THR A 57 -30.67 11.62 9.81
CA THR A 57 -31.62 12.73 9.66
C THR A 57 -33.02 12.18 9.79
N PRO A 58 -33.94 12.78 10.60
CA PRO A 58 -35.31 12.34 10.73
C PRO A 58 -36.08 12.58 9.43
N PHE A 59 -36.63 11.52 8.91
CA PHE A 59 -37.49 11.45 7.74
C PHE A 59 -38.71 12.38 7.94
N ARG A 60 -38.88 13.38 7.10
CA ARG A 60 -40.09 14.18 6.99
C ARG A 60 -40.86 13.75 5.73
N PRO A 61 -42.05 13.18 5.84
CA PRO A 61 -42.81 12.78 4.67
C PRO A 61 -43.46 14.00 4.01
N CYS A 62 -43.14 14.30 2.77
CA CYS A 62 -43.90 15.22 1.92
C CYS A 62 -44.75 14.38 0.95
N LEU A 63 -46.06 14.47 1.15
CA LEU A 63 -47.10 14.03 0.23
C LEU A 63 -47.20 14.95 -1.00
N GLY A 64 -47.47 14.37 -2.16
CA GLY A 64 -48.07 15.06 -3.33
C GLY A 64 -47.31 14.88 -4.64
N GLY A 65 -47.65 13.98 -5.51
CA GLY A 65 -48.63 14.13 -6.58
C GLY A 65 -48.01 14.32 -7.96
N GLY A 66 -48.21 13.34 -8.88
CA GLY A 66 -48.44 13.57 -10.30
C GLY A 66 -47.40 13.01 -11.30
N PRO A 67 -47.85 12.25 -12.33
CA PRO A 67 -46.98 11.59 -13.29
C PRO A 67 -46.78 12.44 -14.54
N SER A 68 -45.59 12.45 -15.11
CA SER A 68 -45.35 12.92 -16.48
C SER A 68 -44.32 12.08 -17.21
N ARG A 69 -44.71 11.73 -18.38
CA ARG A 69 -44.19 10.84 -19.40
C ARG A 69 -42.79 11.19 -19.91
N THR A 70 -42.10 10.11 -20.27
CA THR A 70 -40.86 10.05 -21.11
C THR A 70 -41.02 10.73 -22.48
N PRO A 71 -39.87 11.07 -23.14
CA PRO A 71 -39.55 10.30 -24.33
C PRO A 71 -38.10 9.74 -24.37
N LEU A 72 -37.98 8.62 -25.06
CA LEU A 72 -36.77 7.97 -25.52
C LEU A 72 -35.92 8.90 -26.40
N GLY A 73 -34.60 8.84 -26.25
CA GLY A 73 -33.66 9.45 -27.18
C GLY A 73 -32.22 9.13 -26.81
N ASP A 74 -31.62 8.26 -27.61
CA ASP A 74 -30.22 8.08 -27.92
C ASP A 74 -29.16 7.76 -26.85
N ARG A 75 -28.73 6.56 -27.00
CA ARG A 75 -27.59 5.86 -26.42
C ARG A 75 -26.29 6.43 -27.01
N ALA A 76 -25.54 7.20 -26.26
CA ALA A 76 -24.12 7.42 -26.48
C ALA A 76 -23.36 6.75 -25.36
N LEU A 77 -22.61 5.70 -25.71
CA LEU A 77 -21.72 4.94 -24.85
C LEU A 77 -20.46 5.78 -24.59
N THR A 78 -20.44 6.52 -23.49
CA THR A 78 -19.20 6.98 -22.85
C THR A 78 -19.31 6.57 -21.38
N PRO A 79 -18.32 5.84 -20.82
CA PRO A 79 -18.32 5.57 -19.38
C PRO A 79 -18.13 6.89 -18.66
N PRO A 80 -18.94 7.23 -17.64
CA PRO A 80 -18.67 8.38 -16.80
C PRO A 80 -17.47 8.08 -15.91
N LEU A 81 -16.35 8.70 -16.24
CA LEU A 81 -15.16 8.80 -15.41
C LEU A 81 -15.32 10.05 -14.53
N ASP A 82 -16.29 10.03 -13.64
CA ASP A 82 -16.47 11.11 -12.65
C ASP A 82 -16.96 10.50 -11.34
N HIS A 83 -16.01 9.87 -10.62
CA HIS A 83 -16.12 9.85 -9.18
C HIS A 83 -15.64 11.22 -8.68
N PRO A 84 -16.46 11.99 -7.96
CA PRO A 84 -16.01 13.25 -7.38
C PRO A 84 -14.81 12.94 -6.48
N PRO A 85 -13.67 13.67 -6.63
CA PRO A 85 -12.54 13.49 -5.75
C PRO A 85 -13.04 13.72 -4.33
N LEU A 86 -12.76 12.76 -3.42
CA LEU A 86 -13.02 12.91 -2.00
C LEU A 86 -12.40 14.24 -1.55
N ALA A 87 -13.22 15.23 -1.26
CA ALA A 87 -12.80 16.62 -1.09
C ALA A 87 -11.68 16.79 -0.03
N GLY A 88 -11.64 15.91 0.99
CA GLY A 88 -10.58 15.87 1.99
C GLY A 88 -9.25 15.34 1.49
N VAL A 89 -9.26 14.41 0.53
CA VAL A 89 -8.04 13.76 0.02
C VAL A 89 -7.36 14.63 -1.02
N ALA A 90 -8.11 15.27 -1.92
CA ALA A 90 -7.56 16.18 -2.93
C ALA A 90 -6.81 17.37 -2.29
N HIS A 91 -7.26 17.82 -1.12
CA HIS A 91 -6.59 18.88 -0.38
C HIS A 91 -5.19 18.51 0.15
N ILE A 92 -4.95 17.23 0.41
CA ILE A 92 -3.70 16.71 1.00
C ILE A 92 -2.79 16.09 -0.04
N ALA A 93 -3.36 15.28 -0.91
CA ALA A 93 -2.61 14.53 -1.92
C ALA A 93 -2.36 15.37 -3.19
N GLY A 94 -3.08 16.48 -3.37
CA GLY A 94 -3.12 17.20 -4.63
C GLY A 94 -3.93 16.41 -5.68
N GLU A 95 -3.60 16.61 -6.94
CA GLU A 95 -4.25 15.90 -8.05
C GLU A 95 -3.77 14.43 -8.17
N ASP A 96 -2.63 14.08 -7.58
CA ASP A 96 -2.03 12.73 -7.66
C ASP A 96 -1.81 12.12 -6.26
N ILE A 97 -2.82 11.36 -5.78
CA ILE A 97 -2.70 10.56 -4.55
C ILE A 97 -1.54 9.55 -4.64
N GLY A 98 -1.21 9.08 -5.83
CA GLY A 98 -0.10 8.16 -6.07
C GLY A 98 1.26 8.74 -5.65
N LEU A 99 1.44 10.06 -5.70
CA LEU A 99 2.68 10.70 -5.22
C LEU A 99 2.86 10.51 -3.70
N MET A 100 1.80 10.63 -2.91
CA MET A 100 1.80 10.35 -1.48
C MET A 100 2.17 8.90 -1.21
N ILE A 101 1.55 7.96 -1.92
CA ILE A 101 1.81 6.52 -1.81
C ILE A 101 3.27 6.19 -2.12
N ARG A 102 3.80 6.73 -3.21
CA ARG A 102 5.21 6.55 -3.58
C ARG A 102 6.17 7.16 -2.55
N GLY A 103 5.79 8.30 -1.93
CA GLY A 103 6.53 8.89 -0.83
C GLY A 103 6.58 7.98 0.40
N PHE A 104 5.46 7.36 0.76
CA PHE A 104 5.41 6.39 1.85
C PHE A 104 6.22 5.13 1.54
N ALA A 105 6.08 4.58 0.34
CA ALA A 105 6.85 3.40 -0.08
C ALA A 105 8.36 3.66 -0.02
N ALA A 106 8.84 4.77 -0.59
CA ALA A 106 10.26 5.15 -0.54
C ALA A 106 10.80 5.35 0.89
N ALA A 107 9.97 5.88 1.80
CA ALA A 107 10.37 6.05 3.19
C ALA A 107 10.32 4.76 4.01
N LEU A 108 9.49 3.76 3.63
CA LEU A 108 9.50 2.43 4.24
C LEU A 108 10.75 1.62 3.88
N GLU A 109 11.40 1.93 2.77
CA GLU A 109 12.68 1.33 2.37
C GLU A 109 13.90 1.99 3.04
N ASP A 110 13.70 3.03 3.86
CA ASP A 110 14.77 3.70 4.58
C ASP A 110 15.52 2.75 5.52
N SER A 111 16.84 2.98 5.66
CA SER A 111 17.67 2.23 6.61
C SER A 111 17.33 2.54 8.08
N GLN A 112 16.75 3.71 8.36
CA GLN A 112 16.44 4.17 9.70
C GLN A 112 15.07 3.66 10.19
N ILE A 113 15.08 2.88 11.26
CA ILE A 113 13.86 2.32 11.88
C ILE A 113 12.88 3.43 12.29
N LEU A 114 13.36 4.58 12.74
CA LEU A 114 12.49 5.70 13.13
C LEU A 114 11.67 6.25 11.96
N VAL A 115 12.23 6.26 10.75
CA VAL A 115 11.52 6.66 9.54
C VAL A 115 10.42 5.65 9.23
N GLN A 116 10.76 4.35 9.22
CA GLN A 116 9.80 3.27 8.98
C GLN A 116 8.66 3.27 10.00
N ARG A 117 8.96 3.47 11.30
CA ARG A 117 7.94 3.60 12.35
C ARG A 117 7.02 4.77 12.10
N GLY A 118 7.58 5.94 11.77
CA GLY A 118 6.79 7.14 11.49
C GLY A 118 5.82 6.96 10.33
N ILE A 119 6.24 6.29 9.26
CA ILE A 119 5.34 5.96 8.13
C ILE A 119 4.26 4.97 8.55
N LEU A 120 4.60 3.89 9.27
CA LEU A 120 3.60 2.93 9.73
C LEU A 120 2.57 3.57 10.68
N ASP A 121 3.00 4.51 11.53
CA ASP A 121 2.08 5.28 12.36
C ASP A 121 1.13 6.16 11.51
N LEU A 122 1.63 6.77 10.44
CA LEU A 122 0.80 7.51 9.49
C LEU A 122 -0.18 6.61 8.72
N LEU A 123 0.26 5.43 8.31
CA LEU A 123 -0.61 4.46 7.64
C LEU A 123 -1.76 4.01 8.54
N THR A 124 -1.47 3.68 9.80
CA THR A 124 -2.50 3.23 10.75
C THR A 124 -3.46 4.33 11.19
N THR A 125 -3.03 5.59 11.19
CA THR A 125 -3.85 6.71 11.69
C THR A 125 -4.50 7.52 10.58
N THR A 126 -3.84 7.65 9.42
CA THR A 126 -4.26 8.55 8.35
C THR A 126 -4.71 7.78 7.10
N LEU A 127 -3.95 6.78 6.65
CA LEU A 127 -4.23 6.04 5.42
C LEU A 127 -4.48 4.56 5.74
N LYS A 128 -5.63 4.28 6.33
CA LYS A 128 -6.04 2.90 6.60
C LYS A 128 -6.30 2.15 5.29
N ILE A 129 -6.10 0.83 5.30
CA ILE A 129 -6.24 0.01 4.10
C ILE A 129 -7.71 -0.07 3.62
N ASP A 130 -8.68 0.05 4.54
CA ASP A 130 -10.11 0.09 4.26
C ASP A 130 -10.63 1.48 3.84
N SER A 131 -9.78 2.54 3.93
CA SER A 131 -10.19 3.90 3.62
C SER A 131 -10.50 4.10 2.14
N GLN A 132 -11.52 4.91 1.84
CA GLN A 132 -11.87 5.30 0.46
C GLN A 132 -10.70 5.97 -0.27
N ALA A 133 -9.88 6.72 0.47
CA ALA A 133 -8.70 7.36 -0.06
C ALA A 133 -7.69 6.34 -0.61
N PHE A 134 -7.44 5.25 0.12
CA PHE A 134 -6.54 4.19 -0.33
C PHE A 134 -7.16 3.41 -1.50
N LYS A 135 -8.43 3.05 -1.41
CA LYS A 135 -9.17 2.32 -2.47
C LYS A 135 -9.26 3.10 -3.78
N ALA A 136 -9.29 4.44 -3.72
CA ALA A 136 -9.31 5.30 -4.90
C ALA A 136 -7.95 5.43 -5.61
N THR A 137 -6.87 4.92 -5.03
CA THR A 137 -5.54 4.97 -5.66
C THR A 137 -5.40 3.93 -6.77
N ARG A 138 -4.43 4.12 -7.66
CA ARG A 138 -4.13 3.16 -8.72
C ARG A 138 -3.67 1.84 -8.12
N TRP A 139 -4.14 0.74 -8.69
CA TRP A 139 -3.77 -0.60 -8.23
C TRP A 139 -2.25 -0.82 -8.17
N ALA A 140 -1.50 -0.29 -9.13
CA ALA A 140 -0.03 -0.37 -9.13
C ALA A 140 0.60 0.35 -7.93
N ASP A 141 0.07 1.51 -7.53
CA ASP A 141 0.55 2.26 -6.35
C ASP A 141 0.19 1.51 -5.05
N GLN A 142 -0.98 0.85 -4.99
CA GLN A 142 -1.36 0.00 -3.84
C GLN A 142 -0.39 -1.20 -3.70
N ILE A 143 -0.07 -1.88 -4.81
CA ILE A 143 0.90 -2.99 -4.82
C ILE A 143 2.28 -2.48 -4.37
N LEU A 144 2.74 -1.35 -4.89
CA LEU A 144 4.02 -0.75 -4.51
C LEU A 144 4.10 -0.50 -3.00
N LEU A 145 3.04 0.09 -2.42
CA LEU A 145 2.99 0.33 -0.98
C LEU A 145 2.95 -0.99 -0.20
N MET A 146 2.16 -1.97 -0.63
CA MET A 146 2.07 -3.27 0.04
C MET A 146 3.43 -3.98 0.07
N ARG A 147 4.18 -3.98 -1.03
CA ARG A 147 5.55 -4.52 -1.10
C ARG A 147 6.49 -3.82 -0.11
N ALA A 148 6.46 -2.49 -0.06
CA ALA A 148 7.30 -1.72 0.85
C ALA A 148 6.93 -1.95 2.33
N VAL A 149 5.63 -1.99 2.65
CA VAL A 149 5.12 -2.22 4.01
C VAL A 149 5.47 -3.62 4.49
N THR A 150 5.28 -4.66 3.67
CA THR A 150 5.60 -6.04 4.06
C THR A 150 7.10 -6.27 4.23
N GLY A 151 7.92 -5.56 3.48
CA GLY A 151 9.38 -5.61 3.58
C GLY A 151 9.93 -5.27 4.98
N VAL A 152 9.16 -4.55 5.80
CA VAL A 152 9.62 -4.16 7.16
C VAL A 152 9.76 -5.36 8.11
N VAL A 153 9.09 -6.51 7.85
CA VAL A 153 9.21 -7.71 8.68
C VAL A 153 10.65 -8.24 8.70
N LEU A 154 11.41 -8.00 7.64
CA LEU A 154 12.80 -8.44 7.53
C LEU A 154 13.73 -7.73 8.51
N ARG A 155 13.31 -6.60 9.07
CA ARG A 155 14.04 -5.88 10.14
C ARG A 155 14.02 -6.62 11.47
N ARG A 156 13.10 -7.57 11.66
CA ARG A 156 12.90 -8.32 12.91
C ARG A 156 12.71 -7.41 14.14
N ASP A 157 12.07 -6.25 13.93
CA ASP A 157 11.73 -5.29 14.98
C ASP A 157 10.26 -5.46 15.36
N LEU A 158 10.01 -5.82 16.62
CA LEU A 158 8.67 -6.06 17.15
C LEU A 158 7.75 -4.83 17.03
N SER A 159 8.33 -3.64 17.14
CA SER A 159 7.57 -2.39 17.05
C SER A 159 7.09 -2.11 15.62
N LEU A 160 7.90 -2.45 14.61
CA LEU A 160 7.51 -2.38 13.19
C LEU A 160 6.45 -3.44 12.87
N SER A 161 6.69 -4.69 13.28
CA SER A 161 5.76 -5.80 13.03
C SER A 161 4.39 -5.55 13.64
N ARG A 162 4.32 -5.01 14.88
CA ARG A 162 3.04 -4.68 15.53
C ARG A 162 2.25 -3.65 14.72
N ARG A 163 2.90 -2.59 14.22
CA ARG A 163 2.27 -1.56 13.42
C ARG A 163 1.80 -2.08 12.06
N LEU A 164 2.64 -2.89 11.41
CA LEU A 164 2.27 -3.58 10.18
C LEU A 164 1.01 -4.42 10.38
N TYR A 165 1.01 -5.26 11.42
CA TYR A 165 -0.14 -6.12 11.71
C TYR A 165 -1.40 -5.32 12.05
N SER A 166 -1.27 -4.23 12.81
CA SER A 166 -2.40 -3.32 13.07
C SER A 166 -2.96 -2.69 11.79
N TRP A 167 -2.12 -2.40 10.80
CA TRP A 167 -2.57 -1.88 9.51
C TRP A 167 -3.25 -2.94 8.63
N LEU A 168 -2.74 -4.18 8.63
CA LEU A 168 -3.28 -5.29 7.84
C LEU A 168 -4.55 -5.90 8.44
N LEU A 169 -4.64 -5.97 9.77
CA LEU A 169 -5.70 -6.68 10.50
C LEU A 169 -6.78 -5.76 11.07
N GLY A 170 -6.61 -4.45 10.90
CA GLY A 170 -7.54 -3.46 11.46
C GLY A 170 -7.38 -3.23 12.97
N PRO A 171 -8.27 -2.43 13.58
CA PRO A 171 -8.14 -1.95 14.94
C PRO A 171 -8.68 -2.92 16.02
N SER A 172 -9.32 -4.03 15.65
CA SER A 172 -9.92 -4.97 16.59
C SER A 172 -8.86 -5.84 17.27
N ASP A 173 -9.12 -6.23 18.54
CA ASP A 173 -8.31 -7.21 19.24
C ASP A 173 -8.87 -8.65 19.13
N ASN A 174 -10.04 -8.82 18.51
CA ASN A 174 -10.67 -10.13 18.30
C ASN A 174 -10.09 -10.78 17.03
N SER A 175 -9.53 -11.99 17.15
CA SER A 175 -8.91 -12.71 16.03
C SER A 175 -9.87 -13.00 14.88
N ASP A 176 -11.13 -13.34 15.14
CA ASP A 176 -12.11 -13.62 14.09
C ASP A 176 -12.43 -12.37 13.28
N VAL A 177 -12.56 -11.21 13.96
CA VAL A 177 -12.77 -9.91 13.32
C VAL A 177 -11.54 -9.50 12.53
N GLN A 178 -10.33 -9.74 13.05
CA GLN A 178 -9.06 -9.49 12.34
C GLN A 178 -8.96 -10.31 11.07
N ILE A 179 -9.30 -11.60 11.12
CA ILE A 179 -9.29 -12.49 9.95
C ILE A 179 -10.32 -12.03 8.91
N ALA A 180 -11.52 -11.65 9.34
CA ALA A 180 -12.55 -11.13 8.44
C ALA A 180 -12.07 -9.83 7.75
N TYR A 181 -11.51 -8.89 8.52
CA TYR A 181 -10.96 -7.64 8.00
C TYR A 181 -9.81 -7.89 7.00
N LEU A 182 -8.89 -8.81 7.33
CA LEU A 182 -7.81 -9.20 6.42
C LEU A 182 -8.38 -9.72 5.09
N LYS A 183 -9.33 -10.66 5.15
CA LYS A 183 -9.93 -11.29 3.95
C LYS A 183 -10.64 -10.27 3.07
N GLU A 184 -11.29 -9.29 3.68
CA GLU A 184 -12.07 -8.27 2.97
C GLU A 184 -11.20 -7.17 2.34
N HIS A 185 -10.16 -6.71 3.06
CA HIS A 185 -9.46 -5.48 2.66
C HIS A 185 -8.00 -5.69 2.24
N SER A 186 -7.30 -6.69 2.77
CA SER A 186 -5.84 -6.78 2.66
C SER A 186 -5.35 -8.00 1.90
N LEU A 187 -6.05 -9.15 2.01
CA LEU A 187 -5.54 -10.46 1.60
C LEU A 187 -5.22 -10.52 0.10
N GLU A 188 -6.13 -10.04 -0.74
CA GLU A 188 -5.93 -10.09 -2.19
C GLU A 188 -4.77 -9.19 -2.63
N LEU A 189 -4.67 -7.98 -2.08
CA LEU A 189 -3.57 -7.07 -2.36
C LEU A 189 -2.24 -7.65 -1.88
N LEU A 190 -2.23 -8.27 -0.69
CA LEU A 190 -1.06 -8.93 -0.12
C LEU A 190 -0.61 -10.11 -1.00
N ARG A 191 -1.56 -10.95 -1.43
CA ARG A 191 -1.31 -12.08 -2.33
C ARG A 191 -0.68 -11.62 -3.65
N VAL A 192 -1.28 -10.62 -4.30
CA VAL A 192 -0.79 -10.11 -5.59
C VAL A 192 0.58 -9.46 -5.44
N ALA A 193 0.80 -8.70 -4.37
CA ALA A 193 2.08 -8.03 -4.12
C ALA A 193 3.22 -9.04 -3.91
N LEU A 194 3.00 -10.06 -3.07
CA LEU A 194 3.99 -11.11 -2.81
C LEU A 194 4.23 -12.00 -4.03
N LYS A 195 3.15 -12.39 -4.74
CA LYS A 195 3.28 -13.18 -5.96
C LYS A 195 4.08 -12.43 -7.03
N ALA A 196 3.77 -11.17 -7.28
CA ALA A 196 4.51 -10.36 -8.24
C ALA A 196 6.00 -10.26 -7.88
N GLU A 197 6.33 -10.16 -6.59
CA GLU A 197 7.71 -10.11 -6.11
C GLU A 197 8.42 -11.50 -6.22
N MET A 198 7.68 -12.61 -6.05
CA MET A 198 8.19 -13.97 -6.25
C MET A 198 8.43 -14.29 -7.73
N ASP A 199 7.59 -13.77 -8.62
CA ASP A 199 7.68 -13.98 -10.07
C ASP A 199 8.76 -13.07 -10.70
N GLU A 200 9.22 -12.02 -9.99
CA GLU A 200 10.27 -11.12 -10.45
C GLU A 200 11.63 -11.81 -10.46
N GLN A 201 12.18 -12.03 -11.66
CA GLN A 201 13.49 -12.66 -11.83
C GLN A 201 14.62 -11.66 -11.55
N SER A 202 15.07 -11.59 -10.30
CA SER A 202 16.26 -10.83 -9.95
C SER A 202 17.53 -11.66 -10.23
N THR A 203 18.57 -11.00 -10.72
CA THR A 203 19.89 -11.61 -10.92
C THR A 203 20.61 -11.86 -9.59
N GLU A 204 20.29 -11.10 -8.54
CA GLU A 204 20.90 -11.27 -7.23
C GLU A 204 20.17 -12.31 -6.39
N SER A 205 20.91 -13.28 -5.83
CA SER A 205 20.33 -14.36 -5.04
C SER A 205 19.65 -13.88 -3.75
N VAL A 206 20.11 -12.77 -3.18
CA VAL A 206 19.55 -12.17 -1.97
C VAL A 206 18.15 -11.60 -2.26
N ASP A 207 18.00 -10.94 -3.40
CA ASP A 207 16.73 -10.35 -3.82
C ASP A 207 15.73 -11.44 -4.19
N ARG A 208 16.16 -12.52 -4.84
CA ARG A 208 15.31 -13.69 -5.11
C ARG A 208 14.74 -14.34 -3.85
N GLN A 209 15.47 -14.33 -2.74
CA GLN A 209 15.02 -14.92 -1.46
C GLN A 209 14.11 -13.99 -0.66
N ARG A 210 14.12 -12.69 -0.95
CA ARG A 210 13.41 -11.67 -0.17
C ARG A 210 11.91 -11.97 -0.03
N PRO A 211 11.13 -12.20 -1.09
CA PRO A 211 9.69 -12.45 -0.98
C PRO A 211 9.36 -13.71 -0.18
N PHE A 212 10.17 -14.77 -0.30
CA PHE A 212 9.98 -16.00 0.49
C PHE A 212 10.25 -15.77 1.98
N LYS A 213 11.27 -14.97 2.33
CA LYS A 213 11.54 -14.58 3.71
C LYS A 213 10.41 -13.73 4.30
N ILE A 214 9.84 -12.82 3.51
CA ILE A 214 8.67 -12.02 3.90
C ILE A 214 7.47 -12.95 4.13
N PHE A 215 7.18 -13.84 3.17
CA PHE A 215 6.09 -14.81 3.28
C PHE A 215 6.20 -15.63 4.56
N ILE A 216 7.34 -16.26 4.81
CA ILE A 216 7.58 -17.06 6.03
C ILE A 216 7.40 -16.21 7.29
N SER A 217 7.92 -14.99 7.32
CA SER A 217 7.78 -14.09 8.49
C SER A 217 6.32 -13.68 8.76
N LEU A 218 5.48 -13.60 7.73
CA LEU A 218 4.06 -13.30 7.89
C LEU A 218 3.27 -14.51 8.39
N LEU A 219 3.73 -15.75 8.12
CA LEU A 219 3.10 -16.96 8.63
C LEU A 219 3.19 -17.07 10.16
N ASP A 220 4.18 -16.44 10.80
CA ASP A 220 4.33 -16.43 12.25
C ASP A 220 3.14 -15.74 12.96
N LYS A 221 2.42 -14.86 12.26
CA LYS A 221 1.20 -14.23 12.76
C LYS A 221 -0.02 -15.06 12.34
N TRP A 222 -0.59 -15.79 13.29
CA TRP A 222 -1.70 -16.74 13.07
C TRP A 222 -2.84 -16.18 12.18
N GLU A 223 -3.32 -14.98 12.48
CA GLU A 223 -4.45 -14.37 11.80
C GLU A 223 -4.16 -14.08 10.32
N ILE A 224 -2.89 -13.89 9.97
CA ILE A 224 -2.44 -13.71 8.58
C ILE A 224 -2.06 -15.07 7.98
N GLY A 225 -1.30 -15.87 8.70
CA GLY A 225 -0.65 -17.08 8.22
C GLY A 225 -1.64 -18.09 7.65
N HIS A 226 -2.75 -18.34 8.34
CA HIS A 226 -3.78 -19.28 7.89
C HIS A 226 -4.36 -18.84 6.54
N SER A 227 -4.89 -17.64 6.44
CA SER A 227 -5.52 -17.13 5.22
C SER A 227 -4.53 -16.97 4.07
N LEU A 228 -3.30 -16.53 4.37
CA LEU A 228 -2.26 -16.34 3.37
C LEU A 228 -1.77 -17.68 2.80
N THR A 229 -1.66 -18.73 3.64
CA THR A 229 -1.31 -20.07 3.20
C THR A 229 -2.34 -20.62 2.22
N GLU A 230 -3.62 -20.47 2.50
CA GLU A 230 -4.71 -20.93 1.62
C GLU A 230 -4.60 -20.38 0.19
N VAL A 231 -4.18 -19.11 0.05
CA VAL A 231 -4.22 -18.42 -1.26
C VAL A 231 -2.88 -18.32 -1.97
N LEU A 232 -1.74 -18.53 -1.28
CA LEU A 232 -0.42 -18.25 -1.86
C LEU A 232 0.57 -19.41 -1.80
N VAL A 233 0.35 -20.43 -0.97
CA VAL A 233 1.35 -21.49 -0.75
C VAL A 233 1.73 -22.23 -2.04
N LEU A 234 0.77 -22.53 -2.91
CA LEU A 234 1.03 -23.23 -4.18
C LEU A 234 1.83 -22.35 -5.16
N ASP A 235 1.47 -21.08 -5.25
CA ASP A 235 2.21 -20.09 -6.06
C ASP A 235 3.65 -19.93 -5.54
N ALA A 236 3.83 -19.88 -4.22
CA ALA A 236 5.16 -19.80 -3.61
C ALA A 236 6.04 -21.02 -3.92
N PHE A 237 5.49 -22.23 -3.86
CA PHE A 237 6.22 -23.43 -4.26
C PHE A 237 6.56 -23.45 -5.76
N ALA A 238 5.63 -23.04 -6.62
CA ALA A 238 5.87 -22.94 -8.06
C ALA A 238 7.00 -21.95 -8.38
N ALA A 239 6.96 -20.76 -7.77
CA ALA A 239 8.00 -19.73 -7.93
C ALA A 239 9.36 -20.22 -7.39
N LEU A 240 9.37 -20.93 -6.25
CA LEU A 240 10.59 -21.51 -5.69
C LEU A 240 11.20 -22.56 -6.63
N GLN A 241 10.40 -23.42 -7.24
CA GLN A 241 10.87 -24.41 -8.22
C GLN A 241 11.53 -23.72 -9.42
N VAL A 242 10.96 -22.61 -9.91
CA VAL A 242 11.57 -21.83 -10.99
C VAL A 242 12.91 -21.22 -10.55
N SER A 243 12.96 -20.67 -9.35
CA SER A 243 14.18 -20.03 -8.79
C SER A 243 15.33 -21.01 -8.54
N LEU A 244 15.02 -22.31 -8.35
CA LEU A 244 16.01 -23.36 -8.09
C LEU A 244 16.48 -24.08 -9.35
N ARG A 245 15.88 -23.82 -10.52
CA ARG A 245 16.39 -24.38 -11.77
C ARG A 245 17.77 -23.80 -12.06
N PRO A 246 18.80 -24.64 -12.27
CA PRO A 246 20.10 -24.15 -12.71
C PRO A 246 19.92 -23.47 -14.06
N ASP A 247 20.53 -22.29 -14.21
CA ASP A 247 20.59 -21.59 -15.50
C ASP A 247 21.36 -22.50 -16.48
N ASP A 248 20.66 -23.08 -17.46
CA ASP A 248 21.26 -23.94 -18.53
C ASP A 248 22.30 -23.19 -19.39
N HIS A 249 22.56 -21.92 -19.09
CA HIS A 249 23.54 -21.10 -19.82
C HIS A 249 25.00 -21.34 -19.42
N ASP A 250 25.28 -21.99 -18.28
CA ASP A 250 26.67 -22.25 -17.86
C ASP A 250 27.29 -23.51 -18.47
N GLU A 251 26.52 -24.42 -19.07
CA GLU A 251 27.10 -25.60 -19.69
C GLU A 251 27.64 -25.39 -21.11
N VAL A 252 27.17 -24.39 -21.85
CA VAL A 252 27.63 -24.13 -23.23
C VAL A 252 29.01 -23.46 -23.27
N SER A 253 29.44 -22.83 -22.20
CA SER A 253 30.77 -22.17 -22.14
C SER A 253 31.91 -23.10 -21.71
N ARG A 254 31.66 -24.35 -21.36
CA ARG A 254 32.70 -25.33 -20.94
C ARG A 254 33.15 -26.30 -22.03
N ILE A 255 32.64 -26.20 -23.23
CA ILE A 255 33.19 -26.94 -24.36
C ILE A 255 34.35 -26.13 -24.95
N ASP A 256 35.54 -26.40 -24.40
CA ASP A 256 36.80 -25.84 -24.89
C ASP A 256 37.02 -26.37 -26.32
N PRO A 257 37.05 -25.53 -27.37
CA PRO A 257 37.22 -25.98 -28.75
C PRO A 257 38.60 -26.55 -29.01
N ALA A 258 39.48 -26.59 -28.02
CA ALA A 258 40.84 -27.18 -28.14
C ALA A 258 40.88 -28.70 -28.02
N SER A 259 39.81 -29.38 -27.59
CA SER A 259 39.78 -30.86 -27.44
C SER A 259 39.37 -31.64 -28.69
N ILE A 260 39.15 -30.98 -29.84
CA ILE A 260 38.74 -31.66 -31.11
C ILE A 260 39.88 -31.76 -32.11
N ARG A 261 41.15 -31.68 -31.67
CA ARG A 261 42.32 -31.99 -32.50
C ARG A 261 43.28 -32.94 -31.79
N ALA A 262 42.91 -34.21 -31.79
CA ALA A 262 43.85 -35.31 -31.61
C ALA A 262 43.32 -36.52 -32.42
#